data_c8c937f98152ac58ba4ea83f6238c43b
#
_entry.id   c8c937f98152ac58ba4ea83f6238c43b
#
_cell.length_a   1.000
_cell.length_b   1.000
_cell.length_c   1.000
_cell.angle_alpha   90.00
_cell.angle_beta   90.00
_cell.angle_gamma   90.00
#
_symmetry.space_group_name_H-M   'P 1'
#
loop_
_entity.id
_entity.type
_entity.pdbx_description
1 polymer ?
#
loop_
_entity_poly.entity_id
_entity_poly.type
_entity_poly.pdbx_seq_one_letter_code
_entity_poly.pdbx_strand_id
1 'polypeptide(L)'
;MYITGLGTVVPPQKFTQAECWEAIRVSPQFGGLASRSQAILRKVLSGNNGIESRNLALEPIAEAFEITPDAMHARFERVAPQLGEEAARRALSEAGLRPDEIGALVVATCTGYLCPGLSSYIGERLGLSRRAQLLDLVGLGCGAAVPALRTAEALLGTTQHVLTVCVEVCSAAVYLDDDPGVLISACLFGDGAAAAVCSQRAQPDAREIRWVRAESLHAPEAREKLRFEHRGGLLRNVLAPDVPALSAKFAADVLTLAGLEKGDIAEWLLHSGGRDVLREIAERIGLDDAALRHTSAVLREHGNMSSPSCLFALRRALDENAPGGNWWLASFGAGFSSHGALLEVK
;
A
#
# COMPACT_ATOMS: atom_id res chain seq x y z
N MET A 1 -21.88 -3.80 -2.86
CA MET A 1 -20.84 -3.22 -3.73
C MET A 1 -20.07 -4.34 -4.42
N TYR A 2 -19.63 -4.08 -5.64
CA TYR A 2 -18.77 -4.99 -6.41
C TYR A 2 -17.49 -4.28 -6.82
N ILE A 3 -16.36 -4.98 -6.80
CA ILE A 3 -15.12 -4.50 -7.41
C ILE A 3 -15.16 -4.99 -8.86
N THR A 4 -15.34 -4.06 -9.80
CA THR A 4 -15.55 -4.37 -11.22
C THR A 4 -14.33 -4.12 -12.10
N GLY A 5 -13.29 -3.51 -11.54
CA GLY A 5 -12.01 -3.34 -12.21
C GLY A 5 -10.92 -3.07 -11.20
N LEU A 6 -9.72 -3.59 -11.45
CA LEU A 6 -8.55 -3.47 -10.58
C LEU A 6 -7.30 -3.21 -11.43
N GLY A 7 -6.66 -2.08 -11.20
CA GLY A 7 -5.41 -1.70 -11.88
C GLY A 7 -4.26 -1.57 -10.90
N THR A 8 -3.10 -2.14 -11.23
CA THR A 8 -1.87 -2.01 -10.44
C THR A 8 -0.73 -1.53 -11.31
N VAL A 9 0.10 -0.65 -10.78
CA VAL A 9 1.21 -0.01 -11.49
C VAL A 9 2.39 0.18 -10.55
N VAL A 10 3.58 -0.06 -11.05
CA VAL A 10 4.85 0.27 -10.38
C VAL A 10 5.71 1.11 -11.32
N PRO A 11 6.63 1.94 -10.81
CA PRO A 11 7.64 2.58 -11.65
C PRO A 11 8.42 1.54 -12.48
N PRO A 12 8.85 1.89 -13.71
CA PRO A 12 9.59 0.95 -14.57
C PRO A 12 10.97 0.58 -14.00
N GLN A 13 11.56 1.45 -13.19
CA GLN A 13 12.87 1.20 -12.59
C GLN A 13 12.73 0.17 -11.45
N LYS A 14 13.40 -0.95 -11.61
CA LYS A 14 13.41 -2.05 -10.65
C LYS A 14 14.84 -2.29 -10.17
N PHE A 15 15.04 -2.31 -8.87
CA PHE A 15 16.33 -2.49 -8.22
C PHE A 15 16.28 -3.70 -7.29
N THR A 16 17.26 -4.57 -7.43
CA THR A 16 17.50 -5.66 -6.47
C THR A 16 18.00 -5.11 -5.13
N GLN A 17 17.84 -5.87 -4.05
CA GLN A 17 18.42 -5.48 -2.76
C GLN A 17 19.94 -5.32 -2.82
N ALA A 18 20.61 -6.11 -3.67
CA ALA A 18 22.05 -5.99 -3.90
C ALA A 18 22.42 -4.65 -4.57
N GLU A 19 21.69 -4.24 -5.61
CA GLU A 19 21.90 -2.93 -6.25
C GLU A 19 21.61 -1.77 -5.30
N CYS A 20 20.56 -1.89 -4.48
CA CYS A 20 20.29 -0.90 -3.43
C CYS A 20 21.44 -0.82 -2.41
N TRP A 21 22.01 -1.96 -2.00
CA TRP A 21 23.17 -2.00 -1.13
C TRP A 21 24.38 -1.32 -1.75
N GLU A 22 24.68 -1.65 -3.02
CA GLU A 22 25.82 -1.05 -3.74
C GLU A 22 25.68 0.47 -3.85
N ALA A 23 24.48 0.97 -4.16
CA ALA A 23 24.22 2.41 -4.22
C ALA A 23 24.37 3.08 -2.85
N ILE A 24 23.82 2.49 -1.79
CA ILE A 24 23.88 3.04 -0.43
C ILE A 24 25.31 3.07 0.08
N ARG A 25 26.09 1.98 -0.03
CA ARG A 25 27.41 1.88 0.55
C ARG A 25 28.45 2.86 -0.02
N VAL A 26 28.22 3.36 -1.23
CA VAL A 26 29.09 4.37 -1.88
C VAL A 26 28.59 5.79 -1.69
N SER A 27 27.41 5.99 -1.10
CA SER A 27 26.82 7.31 -0.90
C SER A 27 27.54 8.09 0.20
N PRO A 28 27.62 9.43 0.09
CA PRO A 28 28.14 10.28 1.17
C PRO A 28 27.36 10.12 2.48
N GLN A 29 26.05 9.88 2.39
CA GLN A 29 25.17 9.70 3.56
C GLN A 29 25.57 8.47 4.36
N PHE A 30 25.92 7.36 3.70
CA PHE A 30 26.37 6.15 4.38
C PHE A 30 27.66 6.38 5.17
N GLY A 31 28.61 7.12 4.60
CA GLY A 31 29.86 7.47 5.29
C GLY A 31 29.67 8.32 6.55
N GLY A 32 28.57 9.10 6.62
CA GLY A 32 28.21 9.92 7.77
C GLY A 32 27.48 9.17 8.90
N LEU A 33 27.02 7.92 8.67
CA LEU A 33 26.28 7.15 9.67
C LEU A 33 27.22 6.52 10.71
N ALA A 34 26.69 6.34 11.92
CA ALA A 34 27.35 5.57 12.97
C ALA A 34 27.56 4.09 12.52
N SER A 35 28.63 3.46 13.03
CA SER A 35 28.98 2.06 12.66
C SER A 35 27.83 1.07 12.90
N ARG A 36 26.99 1.30 13.94
CA ARG A 36 25.80 0.48 14.22
C ARG A 36 24.78 0.60 13.08
N SER A 37 24.53 1.79 12.60
CA SER A 37 23.58 2.10 11.52
C SER A 37 24.04 1.49 10.19
N GLN A 38 25.32 1.60 9.88
CA GLN A 38 25.93 0.94 8.72
C GLN A 38 25.79 -0.59 8.79
N ALA A 39 25.96 -1.18 9.98
CA ALA A 39 25.77 -2.63 10.18
C ALA A 39 24.30 -3.05 10.00
N ILE A 40 23.32 -2.24 10.41
CA ILE A 40 21.90 -2.49 10.19
C ILE A 40 21.58 -2.54 8.68
N LEU A 41 21.97 -1.50 7.93
CA LEU A 41 21.77 -1.45 6.48
C LEU A 41 22.38 -2.65 5.77
N ARG A 42 23.63 -2.97 6.09
CA ARG A 42 24.30 -4.15 5.53
C ARG A 42 23.55 -5.43 5.85
N LYS A 43 23.16 -5.64 7.10
CA LYS A 43 22.44 -6.85 7.54
C LYS A 43 21.10 -7.01 6.82
N VAL A 44 20.35 -5.93 6.68
CA VAL A 44 19.01 -5.98 6.07
C VAL A 44 19.09 -6.17 4.57
N LEU A 45 19.95 -5.42 3.87
CA LEU A 45 20.04 -5.47 2.40
C LEU A 45 20.80 -6.69 1.86
N SER A 46 21.78 -7.23 2.62
CA SER A 46 22.53 -8.43 2.22
C SER A 46 21.96 -9.72 2.84
N GLY A 47 20.96 -9.61 3.72
CA GLY A 47 20.32 -10.76 4.37
C GLY A 47 19.01 -11.16 3.68
N ASN A 48 18.43 -12.26 4.14
CA ASN A 48 17.10 -12.67 3.72
C ASN A 48 16.03 -11.86 4.51
N ASN A 49 15.61 -10.73 3.97
CA ASN A 49 14.54 -9.90 4.52
C ASN A 49 13.16 -10.13 3.85
N GLY A 50 13.06 -11.13 2.96
CA GLY A 50 11.84 -11.47 2.21
C GLY A 50 11.65 -10.65 0.94
N ILE A 51 12.60 -9.77 0.58
CA ILE A 51 12.54 -8.90 -0.60
C ILE A 51 13.70 -9.23 -1.54
N GLU A 52 13.40 -9.47 -2.80
CA GLU A 52 14.39 -9.67 -3.86
C GLU A 52 14.67 -8.36 -4.59
N SER A 53 13.61 -7.61 -4.86
CA SER A 53 13.69 -6.35 -5.60
C SER A 53 12.60 -5.37 -5.18
N ARG A 54 12.80 -4.10 -5.55
CA ARG A 54 11.83 -3.02 -5.33
C ARG A 54 11.74 -2.16 -6.58
N ASN A 55 10.54 -1.64 -6.83
CA ASN A 55 10.35 -0.59 -7.84
C ASN A 55 10.43 0.75 -7.13
N LEU A 56 11.27 1.64 -7.65
CA LEU A 56 11.49 2.98 -7.09
C LEU A 56 11.51 4.01 -8.23
N ALA A 57 10.82 5.11 -8.06
CA ALA A 57 10.76 6.20 -9.04
C ALA A 57 12.03 7.07 -8.98
N LEU A 58 13.17 6.44 -9.19
CA LEU A 58 14.49 7.02 -9.16
C LEU A 58 15.19 6.83 -10.49
N GLU A 59 15.67 7.90 -11.10
CA GLU A 59 16.34 7.86 -12.39
C GLU A 59 17.46 8.92 -12.44
N PRO A 60 18.69 8.59 -12.14
CA PRO A 60 19.25 7.29 -11.71
C PRO A 60 18.98 6.95 -10.22
N ILE A 61 19.38 5.76 -9.75
CA ILE A 61 19.25 5.35 -8.33
C ILE A 61 19.90 6.36 -7.36
N ALA A 62 20.92 7.07 -7.80
CA ALA A 62 21.61 8.12 -7.02
C ALA A 62 20.67 9.27 -6.61
N GLU A 63 19.56 9.48 -7.32
CA GLU A 63 18.50 10.45 -6.93
C GLU A 63 17.94 10.17 -5.54
N ALA A 64 18.04 8.92 -5.02
CA ALA A 64 17.66 8.56 -3.66
C ALA A 64 18.40 9.35 -2.57
N PHE A 65 19.57 9.92 -2.90
CA PHE A 65 20.41 10.67 -1.98
C PHE A 65 20.21 12.19 -2.08
N GLU A 66 19.30 12.65 -2.93
CA GLU A 66 18.83 14.03 -2.97
C GLU A 66 17.69 14.18 -1.96
N ILE A 67 18.06 14.42 -0.70
CA ILE A 67 17.17 14.38 0.46
C ILE A 67 16.75 15.76 0.97
N THR A 68 16.90 16.82 0.17
CA THR A 68 16.31 18.09 0.56
C THR A 68 14.78 17.99 0.57
N PRO A 69 14.07 18.68 1.50
CA PRO A 69 12.61 18.66 1.52
C PRO A 69 11.99 19.01 0.17
N ASP A 70 12.57 20.00 -0.53
CA ASP A 70 12.08 20.42 -1.86
C ASP A 70 12.27 19.33 -2.91
N ALA A 71 13.43 18.65 -2.95
CA ALA A 71 13.67 17.57 -3.91
C ALA A 71 12.74 16.37 -3.68
N MET A 72 12.50 16.02 -2.42
CA MET A 72 11.59 14.94 -2.06
C MET A 72 10.15 15.30 -2.39
N HIS A 73 9.72 16.52 -2.08
CA HIS A 73 8.40 17.01 -2.45
C HIS A 73 8.21 17.04 -3.97
N ALA A 74 9.16 17.57 -4.73
CA ALA A 74 9.12 17.62 -6.18
C ALA A 74 9.05 16.20 -6.81
N ARG A 75 9.73 15.21 -6.22
CA ARG A 75 9.62 13.81 -6.65
C ARG A 75 8.20 13.28 -6.45
N PHE A 76 7.60 13.51 -5.28
CA PHE A 76 6.22 13.10 -5.01
C PHE A 76 5.24 13.77 -5.99
N GLU A 77 5.31 15.09 -6.15
CA GLU A 77 4.44 15.87 -7.04
C GLU A 77 4.56 15.42 -8.51
N ARG A 78 5.74 15.08 -8.97
CA ARG A 78 5.98 14.59 -10.33
C ARG A 78 5.42 13.18 -10.54
N VAL A 79 5.62 12.28 -9.57
CA VAL A 79 5.42 10.83 -9.76
C VAL A 79 4.04 10.35 -9.34
N ALA A 80 3.52 10.82 -8.19
CA ALA A 80 2.27 10.28 -7.64
C ALA A 80 1.06 10.47 -8.57
N PRO A 81 0.86 11.65 -9.23
CA PRO A 81 -0.23 11.80 -10.17
C PRO A 81 -0.15 10.85 -11.37
N GLN A 82 1.06 10.56 -11.86
CA GLN A 82 1.26 9.68 -13.02
C GLN A 82 0.96 8.22 -12.68
N LEU A 83 1.48 7.73 -11.57
CA LEU A 83 1.20 6.36 -11.11
C LEU A 83 -0.29 6.16 -10.79
N GLY A 84 -0.90 7.16 -10.12
CA GLY A 84 -2.33 7.12 -9.80
C GLY A 84 -3.21 7.13 -11.06
N GLU A 85 -2.90 7.97 -12.04
CA GLU A 85 -3.59 7.99 -13.33
C GLU A 85 -3.48 6.64 -14.05
N GLU A 86 -2.29 6.08 -14.16
CA GLU A 86 -2.07 4.83 -14.89
C GLU A 86 -2.79 3.66 -14.22
N ALA A 87 -2.72 3.54 -12.88
CA ALA A 87 -3.48 2.54 -12.14
C ALA A 87 -4.99 2.68 -12.36
N ALA A 88 -5.49 3.93 -12.32
CA ALA A 88 -6.89 4.24 -12.55
C ALA A 88 -7.33 3.87 -13.98
N ARG A 89 -6.54 4.19 -15.01
CA ARG A 89 -6.86 3.82 -16.39
C ARG A 89 -6.93 2.31 -16.60
N ARG A 90 -6.04 1.54 -15.96
CA ARG A 90 -6.10 0.06 -16.00
C ARG A 90 -7.37 -0.46 -15.34
N ALA A 91 -7.74 0.08 -14.17
CA ALA A 91 -8.97 -0.31 -13.47
C ALA A 91 -10.24 0.05 -14.29
N LEU A 92 -10.29 1.23 -14.90
CA LEU A 92 -11.37 1.67 -15.78
C LEU A 92 -11.48 0.78 -17.02
N SER A 93 -10.35 0.44 -17.66
CA SER A 93 -10.31 -0.44 -18.82
C SER A 93 -10.85 -1.83 -18.50
N GLU A 94 -10.48 -2.41 -17.35
CA GLU A 94 -10.99 -3.71 -16.91
C GLU A 94 -12.48 -3.64 -16.57
N ALA A 95 -12.95 -2.54 -15.99
CA ALA A 95 -14.37 -2.30 -15.72
C ALA A 95 -15.21 -2.00 -16.99
N GLY A 96 -14.56 -1.72 -18.12
CA GLY A 96 -15.25 -1.29 -19.35
C GLY A 96 -15.91 0.08 -19.23
N LEU A 97 -15.40 0.96 -18.36
CA LEU A 97 -15.97 2.27 -18.07
C LEU A 97 -15.10 3.40 -18.62
N ARG A 98 -15.78 4.47 -19.06
CA ARG A 98 -15.13 5.75 -19.40
C ARG A 98 -14.98 6.60 -18.13
N PRO A 99 -14.00 7.53 -18.11
CA PRO A 99 -13.81 8.43 -16.96
C PRO A 99 -15.04 9.29 -16.61
N ASP A 100 -15.86 9.67 -17.60
CA ASP A 100 -17.06 10.48 -17.38
C ASP A 100 -18.21 9.74 -16.68
N GLU A 101 -18.13 8.41 -16.55
CA GLU A 101 -19.09 7.57 -15.83
C GLU A 101 -18.76 7.47 -14.34
N ILE A 102 -17.58 7.94 -13.92
CA ILE A 102 -17.16 7.93 -12.51
C ILE A 102 -17.76 9.15 -11.79
N GLY A 103 -18.57 8.87 -10.79
CA GLY A 103 -19.23 9.92 -9.99
C GLY A 103 -18.43 10.35 -8.75
N ALA A 104 -17.46 9.56 -8.30
CA ALA A 104 -16.56 9.94 -7.22
C ALA A 104 -15.17 9.29 -7.39
N LEU A 105 -14.13 10.01 -6.97
CA LEU A 105 -12.75 9.55 -6.87
C LEU A 105 -12.28 9.69 -5.42
N VAL A 106 -11.80 8.61 -4.85
CA VAL A 106 -11.19 8.55 -3.51
C VAL A 106 -9.73 8.20 -3.67
N VAL A 107 -8.84 9.10 -3.27
CA VAL A 107 -7.39 8.88 -3.33
C VAL A 107 -6.83 8.74 -1.93
N ALA A 108 -5.97 7.74 -1.70
CA ALA A 108 -5.24 7.56 -0.46
C ALA A 108 -3.74 7.58 -0.70
N THR A 109 -3.02 8.34 0.14
CA THR A 109 -1.56 8.39 0.18
C THR A 109 -1.07 8.79 1.56
N CYS A 110 0.15 8.39 1.92
CA CYS A 110 0.84 8.81 3.14
C CYS A 110 2.29 9.29 2.90
N THR A 111 2.75 9.26 1.66
CA THR A 111 4.15 9.57 1.29
C THR A 111 4.37 11.00 0.79
N GLY A 112 3.30 11.79 0.74
CA GLY A 112 3.36 13.21 0.39
C GLY A 112 2.02 13.91 0.62
N TYR A 113 2.04 15.23 0.49
CA TYR A 113 0.86 16.08 0.61
C TYR A 113 0.85 17.14 -0.48
N LEU A 114 -0.28 17.30 -1.15
CA LEU A 114 -0.53 18.36 -2.14
C LEU A 114 -1.78 19.15 -1.76
N CYS A 115 -1.79 20.42 -2.08
CA CYS A 115 -2.99 21.27 -2.01
C CYS A 115 -3.03 22.20 -3.23
N PRO A 116 -3.93 21.96 -4.22
CA PRO A 116 -5.04 20.99 -4.21
C PRO A 116 -4.59 19.55 -4.00
N GLY A 117 -5.50 18.72 -3.49
CA GLY A 117 -5.23 17.32 -3.18
C GLY A 117 -4.89 16.48 -4.42
N LEU A 118 -4.23 15.34 -4.20
CA LEU A 118 -3.82 14.43 -5.27
C LEU A 118 -5.00 13.95 -6.13
N SER A 119 -6.21 13.86 -5.54
CA SER A 119 -7.44 13.56 -6.25
C SER A 119 -7.75 14.58 -7.37
N SER A 120 -7.40 15.85 -7.17
CA SER A 120 -7.56 16.90 -8.19
C SER A 120 -6.65 16.66 -9.39
N TYR A 121 -5.38 16.35 -9.16
CA TYR A 121 -4.41 16.07 -10.23
C TYR A 121 -4.80 14.80 -11.02
N ILE A 122 -5.17 13.73 -10.33
CA ILE A 122 -5.58 12.48 -10.98
C ILE A 122 -6.89 12.67 -11.74
N GLY A 123 -7.88 13.37 -11.14
CA GLY A 123 -9.17 13.64 -11.77
C GLY A 123 -9.04 14.46 -13.06
N GLU A 124 -8.17 15.49 -13.06
CA GLU A 124 -7.84 16.28 -14.25
C GLU A 124 -7.20 15.43 -15.33
N ARG A 125 -6.16 14.66 -15.01
CA ARG A 125 -5.43 13.79 -15.96
C ARG A 125 -6.31 12.71 -16.56
N LEU A 126 -7.27 12.18 -15.81
CA LEU A 126 -8.26 11.22 -16.31
C LEU A 126 -9.34 11.88 -17.16
N GLY A 127 -9.59 13.18 -17.00
CA GLY A 127 -10.72 13.86 -17.61
C GLY A 127 -12.05 13.51 -16.95
N LEU A 128 -12.07 13.38 -15.62
CA LEU A 128 -13.31 13.10 -14.88
C LEU A 128 -14.32 14.23 -15.07
N SER A 129 -15.60 13.89 -14.92
CA SER A 129 -16.68 14.89 -14.90
C SER A 129 -16.42 15.97 -13.84
N ARG A 130 -16.69 17.25 -14.18
CA ARG A 130 -16.64 18.37 -13.22
C ARG A 130 -17.63 18.21 -12.05
N ARG A 131 -18.56 17.26 -12.13
CA ARG A 131 -19.51 16.91 -11.08
C ARG A 131 -19.02 15.75 -10.20
N ALA A 132 -17.92 15.10 -10.56
CA ALA A 132 -17.36 14.02 -9.74
C ALA A 132 -16.94 14.57 -8.37
N GLN A 133 -17.24 13.82 -7.31
CA GLN A 133 -16.77 14.12 -5.97
C GLN A 133 -15.31 13.69 -5.84
N LEU A 134 -14.43 14.58 -5.39
CA LEU A 134 -13.00 14.29 -5.22
C LEU A 134 -12.66 14.29 -3.73
N LEU A 135 -12.11 13.21 -3.22
CA LEU A 135 -11.75 13.04 -1.81
C LEU A 135 -10.31 12.52 -1.68
N ASP A 136 -9.56 13.11 -0.76
CA ASP A 136 -8.24 12.65 -0.35
C ASP A 136 -8.29 12.10 1.07
N LEU A 137 -7.89 10.84 1.26
CA LEU A 137 -7.75 10.18 2.55
C LEU A 137 -6.28 10.22 2.97
N VAL A 138 -5.98 11.06 3.95
CA VAL A 138 -4.62 11.23 4.48
C VAL A 138 -4.52 10.74 5.92
N GLY A 139 -3.31 10.37 6.36
CA GLY A 139 -3.05 10.02 7.75
C GLY A 139 -3.37 8.57 8.14
N LEU A 140 -3.80 7.71 7.21
CA LEU A 140 -4.09 6.30 7.47
C LEU A 140 -2.88 5.38 7.26
N GLY A 141 -1.79 5.91 6.69
CA GLY A 141 -0.58 5.14 6.40
C GLY A 141 -0.86 3.92 5.53
N CYS A 142 -0.12 2.86 5.77
CA CYS A 142 -0.26 1.58 5.05
C CYS A 142 -1.66 0.94 5.18
N GLY A 143 -2.47 1.38 6.15
CA GLY A 143 -3.82 0.84 6.40
C GLY A 143 -4.90 1.35 5.45
N ALA A 144 -4.61 2.30 4.55
CA ALA A 144 -5.62 3.09 3.86
C ALA A 144 -6.49 2.34 2.82
N ALA A 145 -6.06 1.20 2.28
CA ALA A 145 -6.78 0.53 1.19
C ALA A 145 -8.21 0.10 1.57
N VAL A 146 -8.39 -0.58 2.68
CA VAL A 146 -9.73 -1.01 3.13
C VAL A 146 -10.62 0.19 3.49
N PRO A 147 -10.16 1.23 4.23
CA PRO A 147 -10.90 2.47 4.42
C PRO A 147 -11.28 3.18 3.12
N ALA A 148 -10.42 3.19 2.10
CA ALA A 148 -10.74 3.78 0.80
C ALA A 148 -11.90 3.04 0.12
N LEU A 149 -11.86 1.70 0.09
CA LEU A 149 -12.95 0.88 -0.44
C LEU A 149 -14.25 1.03 0.36
N ARG A 150 -14.17 1.13 1.70
CA ARG A 150 -15.34 1.41 2.56
C ARG A 150 -15.93 2.80 2.31
N THR A 151 -15.08 3.79 2.01
CA THR A 151 -15.54 5.12 1.60
C THR A 151 -16.26 5.04 0.26
N ALA A 152 -15.74 4.26 -0.69
CA ALA A 152 -16.40 4.02 -1.98
C ALA A 152 -17.76 3.35 -1.78
N GLU A 153 -17.88 2.35 -0.90
CA GLU A 153 -19.15 1.72 -0.56
C GLU A 153 -20.21 2.75 -0.11
N ALA A 154 -19.82 3.67 0.78
CA ALA A 154 -20.72 4.73 1.25
C ALA A 154 -21.13 5.69 0.13
N LEU A 155 -20.21 6.06 -0.76
CA LEU A 155 -20.47 6.98 -1.88
C LEU A 155 -21.35 6.36 -2.96
N LEU A 156 -21.38 5.03 -3.11
CA LEU A 156 -22.30 4.34 -4.03
C LEU A 156 -23.78 4.56 -3.70
N GLY A 157 -24.11 5.10 -2.53
CA GLY A 157 -25.45 5.61 -2.24
C GLY A 157 -25.84 6.83 -3.09
N THR A 158 -24.89 7.54 -3.68
CA THR A 158 -25.12 8.78 -4.44
C THR A 158 -24.68 8.68 -5.91
N THR A 159 -23.93 7.65 -6.29
CA THR A 159 -23.44 7.42 -7.65
C THR A 159 -23.38 5.94 -7.99
N GLN A 160 -23.28 5.60 -9.28
CA GLN A 160 -23.22 4.20 -9.73
C GLN A 160 -21.82 3.61 -9.65
N HIS A 161 -20.79 4.43 -9.87
CA HIS A 161 -19.40 4.03 -9.94
C HIS A 161 -18.51 4.97 -9.15
N VAL A 162 -17.65 4.42 -8.32
CA VAL A 162 -16.62 5.11 -7.54
C VAL A 162 -15.26 4.52 -7.90
N LEU A 163 -14.29 5.37 -8.18
CA LEU A 163 -12.91 4.99 -8.39
C LEU A 163 -12.12 5.22 -7.09
N THR A 164 -11.42 4.22 -6.60
CA THR A 164 -10.46 4.37 -5.50
C THR A 164 -9.06 4.24 -6.04
N VAL A 165 -8.11 5.04 -5.53
CA VAL A 165 -6.69 4.99 -5.88
C VAL A 165 -5.87 5.04 -4.60
N CYS A 166 -5.07 4.02 -4.35
CA CYS A 166 -4.01 4.03 -3.35
C CYS A 166 -2.69 4.24 -4.10
N VAL A 167 -1.94 5.29 -3.78
CA VAL A 167 -0.68 5.59 -4.48
C VAL A 167 0.38 6.04 -3.49
N GLU A 168 1.56 5.41 -3.58
CA GLU A 168 2.66 5.70 -2.68
C GLU A 168 3.97 5.87 -3.47
N VAL A 169 4.66 6.95 -3.21
CA VAL A 169 6.00 7.24 -3.68
C VAL A 169 6.93 7.22 -2.47
N CYS A 170 7.18 6.03 -1.95
CA CYS A 170 8.00 5.85 -0.75
C CYS A 170 9.43 6.40 -0.96
N SER A 171 9.95 6.36 -2.18
CA SER A 171 11.23 6.97 -2.55
C SER A 171 11.27 8.48 -2.31
N ALA A 172 10.11 9.14 -2.16
CA ALA A 172 9.99 10.55 -1.78
C ALA A 172 9.85 10.77 -0.27
N ALA A 173 9.86 9.69 0.54
CA ALA A 173 9.67 9.76 1.99
C ALA A 173 10.76 9.00 2.78
N VAL A 174 11.73 8.37 2.10
CA VAL A 174 12.82 7.63 2.75
C VAL A 174 14.16 8.35 2.59
N TYR A 175 14.97 8.29 3.63
CA TYR A 175 16.32 8.85 3.69
C TYR A 175 17.18 8.03 4.67
N LEU A 176 18.43 8.37 4.86
CA LEU A 176 19.32 7.70 5.80
C LEU A 176 19.65 8.63 6.98
N ASP A 177 19.43 8.13 8.19
CA ASP A 177 19.91 8.72 9.45
C ASP A 177 20.26 7.60 10.45
N ASP A 178 20.60 7.95 11.69
CA ASP A 178 20.98 6.97 12.71
C ASP A 178 19.77 6.33 13.46
N ASP A 179 18.54 6.57 13.01
CA ASP A 179 17.37 5.92 13.57
C ASP A 179 17.12 4.56 12.92
N PRO A 180 17.05 3.46 13.69
CA PRO A 180 16.82 2.14 13.11
C PRO A 180 15.52 1.99 12.30
N GLY A 181 14.44 2.69 12.70
CA GLY A 181 13.15 2.64 11.99
C GLY A 181 13.24 3.27 10.60
N VAL A 182 13.95 4.41 10.49
CA VAL A 182 14.24 5.09 9.23
C VAL A 182 15.08 4.18 8.32
N LEU A 183 16.15 3.58 8.85
CA LEU A 183 17.05 2.70 8.09
C LEU A 183 16.32 1.44 7.59
N ILE A 184 15.50 0.81 8.44
CA ILE A 184 14.71 -0.35 8.06
C ILE A 184 13.72 0.04 6.95
N SER A 185 13.05 1.18 7.08
CA SER A 185 12.12 1.69 6.07
C SER A 185 12.81 1.91 4.72
N ALA A 186 14.01 2.49 4.72
CA ALA A 186 14.80 2.69 3.50
C ALA A 186 15.18 1.35 2.82
N CYS A 187 15.28 0.25 3.58
CA CYS A 187 15.56 -1.08 3.05
C CYS A 187 14.32 -1.82 2.54
N LEU A 188 13.11 -1.49 3.02
CA LEU A 188 11.90 -2.27 2.77
C LEU A 188 10.95 -1.62 1.78
N PHE A 189 10.82 -0.29 1.77
CA PHE A 189 9.78 0.39 1.00
C PHE A 189 10.05 0.39 -0.51
N GLY A 190 8.96 0.29 -1.27
CA GLY A 190 8.89 0.43 -2.71
C GLY A 190 7.76 1.38 -3.13
N ASP A 191 7.76 1.80 -4.39
CA ASP A 191 6.77 2.70 -4.97
C ASP A 191 5.74 1.93 -5.78
N GLY A 192 4.49 2.38 -5.76
CA GLY A 192 3.45 1.78 -6.56
C GLY A 192 2.09 2.44 -6.36
N ALA A 193 1.17 2.11 -7.25
CA ALA A 193 -0.22 2.51 -7.17
C ALA A 193 -1.15 1.35 -7.49
N ALA A 194 -2.29 1.31 -6.82
CA ALA A 194 -3.38 0.41 -7.13
C ALA A 194 -4.70 1.18 -7.14
N ALA A 195 -5.55 0.87 -8.10
CA ALA A 195 -6.87 1.47 -8.24
C ALA A 195 -7.94 0.39 -8.35
N ALA A 196 -9.10 0.64 -7.77
CA ALA A 196 -10.27 -0.22 -7.92
C ALA A 196 -11.50 0.59 -8.35
N VAL A 197 -12.22 0.09 -9.34
CA VAL A 197 -13.56 0.55 -9.67
C VAL A 197 -14.55 -0.21 -8.81
N CYS A 198 -15.29 0.53 -8.02
CA CYS A 198 -16.38 0.04 -7.18
C CYS A 198 -17.72 0.38 -7.83
N SER A 199 -18.60 -0.60 -8.00
CA SER A 199 -19.87 -0.44 -8.69
C SER A 199 -21.05 -0.99 -7.87
N GLN A 200 -22.25 -0.46 -8.10
CA GLN A 200 -23.47 -0.97 -7.47
C GLN A 200 -23.83 -2.39 -7.95
N ARG A 201 -23.44 -2.74 -9.18
CA ARG A 201 -23.75 -4.02 -9.83
C ARG A 201 -22.49 -4.72 -10.29
N ALA A 202 -22.55 -6.05 -10.35
CA ALA A 202 -21.50 -6.86 -10.95
C ALA A 202 -21.40 -6.57 -12.46
N GLN A 203 -20.22 -6.77 -13.02
CA GLN A 203 -19.98 -6.70 -14.46
C GLN A 203 -20.43 -8.04 -15.09
N PRO A 204 -21.20 -8.01 -16.18
CA PRO A 204 -21.52 -9.23 -16.92
C PRO A 204 -20.24 -9.92 -17.45
N ASP A 205 -20.25 -11.24 -17.46
CA ASP A 205 -19.19 -12.09 -18.05
C ASP A 205 -17.77 -11.92 -17.44
N ALA A 206 -17.66 -11.19 -16.31
CA ALA A 206 -16.42 -11.06 -15.55
C ALA A 206 -16.50 -11.83 -14.23
N ARG A 207 -15.34 -12.13 -13.65
CA ARG A 207 -15.27 -12.74 -12.33
C ARG A 207 -15.92 -11.81 -11.30
N GLU A 208 -16.91 -12.31 -10.57
CA GLU A 208 -17.65 -11.53 -9.58
C GLU A 208 -16.81 -11.39 -8.30
N ILE A 209 -16.55 -10.15 -7.89
CA ILE A 209 -15.89 -9.82 -6.62
C ILE A 209 -16.87 -8.96 -5.82
N ARG A 210 -17.58 -9.58 -4.90
CA ARG A 210 -18.58 -8.91 -4.07
C ARG A 210 -17.97 -8.51 -2.72
N TRP A 211 -18.01 -7.23 -2.41
CA TRP A 211 -17.72 -6.72 -1.08
C TRP A 211 -18.89 -7.03 -0.15
N VAL A 212 -18.63 -7.81 0.88
CA VAL A 212 -19.66 -8.27 1.82
C VAL A 212 -19.77 -7.33 3.01
N ARG A 213 -18.63 -7.08 3.68
CA ARG A 213 -18.53 -6.20 4.85
C ARG A 213 -17.08 -5.84 5.14
N ALA A 214 -16.88 -4.82 5.95
CA ALA A 214 -15.57 -4.46 6.47
C ALA A 214 -15.64 -4.08 7.95
N GLU A 215 -14.57 -4.40 8.68
CA GLU A 215 -14.38 -4.05 10.08
C GLU A 215 -13.09 -3.27 10.27
N SER A 216 -13.05 -2.46 11.32
CA SER A 216 -11.90 -1.62 11.64
C SER A 216 -11.69 -1.53 13.15
N LEU A 217 -10.45 -1.62 13.57
CA LEU A 217 -10.01 -1.36 14.94
C LEU A 217 -8.97 -0.26 14.98
N HIS A 218 -9.10 0.63 15.96
CA HIS A 218 -8.15 1.70 16.24
C HIS A 218 -7.59 1.56 17.65
N ALA A 219 -6.28 1.74 17.80
CA ALA A 219 -5.56 1.74 19.06
C ALA A 219 -4.79 3.06 19.21
N PRO A 220 -5.47 4.16 19.59
CA PRO A 220 -4.83 5.47 19.75
C PRO A 220 -3.69 5.48 20.76
N GLU A 221 -3.74 4.60 21.75
CA GLU A 221 -2.68 4.38 22.74
C GLU A 221 -1.37 3.84 22.13
N ALA A 222 -1.46 3.22 20.96
CA ALA A 222 -0.31 2.72 20.21
C ALA A 222 0.17 3.67 19.10
N ARG A 223 -0.38 4.89 19.01
CA ARG A 223 -0.04 5.87 17.97
C ARG A 223 1.45 6.13 17.82
N GLU A 224 2.18 6.17 18.94
CA GLU A 224 3.62 6.44 18.94
C GLU A 224 4.48 5.25 18.45
N LYS A 225 3.87 4.10 18.15
CA LYS A 225 4.57 2.89 17.71
C LYS A 225 4.82 2.86 16.21
N LEU A 226 3.85 3.37 15.42
CA LEU A 226 3.91 3.42 13.96
C LEU A 226 3.26 4.70 13.47
N ARG A 227 4.06 5.64 12.98
CA ARG A 227 3.58 6.91 12.45
C ARG A 227 4.65 7.60 11.61
N PHE A 228 4.22 8.56 10.80
CA PHE A 228 5.13 9.56 10.26
C PHE A 228 5.13 10.82 11.15
N GLU A 229 6.28 11.44 11.29
CA GLU A 229 6.44 12.77 11.87
C GLU A 229 7.25 13.67 10.95
N HIS A 230 6.99 14.98 11.03
CA HIS A 230 7.83 15.96 10.35
C HIS A 230 9.03 16.30 11.21
N ARG A 231 10.24 16.11 10.67
CA ARG A 231 11.48 16.48 11.32
C ARG A 231 12.44 17.09 10.31
N GLY A 232 12.81 18.37 10.52
CA GLY A 232 13.69 19.07 9.58
C GLY A 232 13.11 19.21 8.16
N GLY A 233 11.78 19.25 8.00
CA GLY A 233 11.10 19.29 6.72
C GLY A 233 10.92 17.94 6.03
N LEU A 234 11.45 16.85 6.62
CA LEU A 234 11.34 15.50 6.09
C LEU A 234 10.26 14.69 6.81
N LEU A 235 9.64 13.76 6.10
CA LEU A 235 8.76 12.74 6.68
C LEU A 235 9.59 11.61 7.28
N ARG A 236 9.65 11.55 8.62
CA ARG A 236 10.36 10.51 9.35
C ARG A 236 9.40 9.39 9.73
N ASN A 237 9.70 8.18 9.30
CA ASN A 237 8.96 6.99 9.75
C ASN A 237 9.43 6.57 11.15
N VAL A 238 8.52 6.59 12.11
CA VAL A 238 8.71 6.04 13.45
C VAL A 238 8.19 4.60 13.41
N LEU A 239 9.08 3.64 13.70
CA LEU A 239 8.78 2.21 13.67
C LEU A 239 9.33 1.55 14.93
N ALA A 240 8.45 1.25 15.87
CA ALA A 240 8.83 0.57 17.11
C ALA A 240 9.08 -0.94 16.87
N PRO A 241 10.01 -1.56 17.64
CA PRO A 241 10.37 -2.97 17.46
C PRO A 241 9.22 -3.96 17.68
N ASP A 242 8.19 -3.58 18.41
CA ASP A 242 7.01 -4.39 18.74
C ASP A 242 5.86 -4.27 17.71
N VAL A 243 6.04 -3.50 16.63
CA VAL A 243 5.04 -3.35 15.55
C VAL A 243 4.65 -4.68 14.93
N PRO A 244 5.55 -5.66 14.66
CA PRO A 244 5.13 -6.96 14.14
C PRO A 244 4.12 -7.68 15.03
N ALA A 245 4.38 -7.78 16.33
CA ALA A 245 3.49 -8.43 17.30
C ALA A 245 2.16 -7.65 17.45
N LEU A 246 2.22 -6.32 17.42
CA LEU A 246 1.04 -5.45 17.45
C LEU A 246 0.17 -5.67 16.20
N SER A 247 0.78 -5.72 15.02
CA SER A 247 0.10 -5.99 13.76
C SER A 247 -0.61 -7.34 13.79
N ALA A 248 0.05 -8.38 14.29
CA ALA A 248 -0.51 -9.72 14.43
C ALA A 248 -1.71 -9.74 15.36
N LYS A 249 -1.60 -9.06 16.52
CA LYS A 249 -2.70 -8.94 17.48
C LYS A 249 -3.92 -8.30 16.83
N PHE A 250 -3.76 -7.13 16.23
CA PHE A 250 -4.89 -6.39 15.67
C PHE A 250 -5.45 -7.03 14.39
N ALA A 251 -4.64 -7.73 13.58
CA ALA A 251 -5.12 -8.51 12.44
C ALA A 251 -6.06 -9.64 12.90
N ALA A 252 -5.69 -10.36 13.97
CA ALA A 252 -6.55 -11.40 14.57
C ALA A 252 -7.81 -10.81 15.22
N ASP A 253 -7.67 -9.69 15.93
CA ASP A 253 -8.80 -9.03 16.59
C ASP A 253 -9.86 -8.53 15.57
N VAL A 254 -9.43 -7.97 14.42
CA VAL A 254 -10.33 -7.55 13.34
C VAL A 254 -11.04 -8.73 12.68
N LEU A 255 -10.36 -9.86 12.48
CA LEU A 255 -10.97 -11.09 11.96
C LEU A 255 -12.06 -11.60 12.93
N THR A 256 -11.75 -11.63 14.23
CA THR A 256 -12.69 -12.01 15.29
C THR A 256 -13.89 -11.05 15.34
N LEU A 257 -13.65 -9.74 15.22
CA LEU A 257 -14.73 -8.73 15.20
C LEU A 257 -15.66 -8.96 14.00
N ALA A 258 -15.11 -9.40 12.87
CA ALA A 258 -15.90 -9.80 11.70
C ALA A 258 -16.68 -11.11 11.92
N GLY A 259 -16.53 -11.81 13.05
CA GLY A 259 -17.16 -13.08 13.32
C GLY A 259 -16.67 -14.19 12.38
N LEU A 260 -15.38 -14.14 12.01
CA LEU A 260 -14.76 -15.07 11.06
C LEU A 260 -13.61 -15.81 11.75
N GLU A 261 -13.42 -17.04 11.30
CA GLU A 261 -12.28 -17.88 11.66
C GLU A 261 -11.43 -18.20 10.43
N LYS A 262 -10.23 -18.73 10.66
CA LYS A 262 -9.32 -19.13 9.58
C LYS A 262 -10.00 -20.03 8.53
N GLY A 263 -10.81 -21.00 8.99
CA GLY A 263 -11.47 -21.98 8.13
C GLY A 263 -12.54 -21.39 7.20
N ASP A 264 -13.01 -20.18 7.49
CA ASP A 264 -14.01 -19.49 6.64
C ASP A 264 -13.39 -18.83 5.41
N ILE A 265 -12.05 -18.71 5.35
CA ILE A 265 -11.31 -17.91 4.38
C ILE A 265 -10.55 -18.81 3.42
N ALA A 266 -10.85 -18.67 2.13
CA ALA A 266 -10.16 -19.38 1.06
C ALA A 266 -8.84 -18.69 0.66
N GLU A 267 -8.79 -17.35 0.64
CA GLU A 267 -7.61 -16.58 0.25
C GLU A 267 -7.34 -15.41 1.21
N TRP A 268 -6.05 -15.22 1.54
CA TRP A 268 -5.57 -14.19 2.45
C TRP A 268 -4.77 -13.13 1.70
N LEU A 269 -5.30 -11.92 1.64
CA LEU A 269 -4.77 -10.80 0.87
C LEU A 269 -4.37 -9.69 1.83
N LEU A 270 -3.17 -9.82 2.41
CA LEU A 270 -2.72 -8.95 3.49
C LEU A 270 -1.83 -7.83 2.96
N HIS A 271 -1.76 -6.74 3.71
CA HIS A 271 -0.72 -5.74 3.52
C HIS A 271 0.67 -6.36 3.74
N SER A 272 1.57 -6.21 2.78
CA SER A 272 2.93 -6.74 2.81
C SER A 272 3.89 -5.83 3.63
N GLY A 273 3.62 -5.69 4.93
CA GLY A 273 4.34 -4.77 5.81
C GLY A 273 5.82 -5.12 6.04
N GLY A 274 6.21 -6.39 5.79
CA GLY A 274 7.55 -6.92 5.94
C GLY A 274 7.50 -8.38 6.38
N ARG A 275 8.61 -9.12 6.17
CA ARG A 275 8.69 -10.57 6.50
C ARG A 275 8.32 -10.88 7.95
N ASP A 276 8.86 -10.12 8.90
CA ASP A 276 8.61 -10.40 10.33
C ASP A 276 7.17 -10.09 10.72
N VAL A 277 6.52 -9.09 10.10
CA VAL A 277 5.11 -8.80 10.28
C VAL A 277 4.25 -9.96 9.77
N LEU A 278 4.53 -10.46 8.55
CA LEU A 278 3.78 -11.59 7.98
C LEU A 278 3.95 -12.86 8.80
N ARG A 279 5.16 -13.12 9.31
CA ARG A 279 5.43 -14.26 10.19
C ARG A 279 4.61 -14.20 11.47
N GLU A 280 4.62 -13.07 12.19
CA GLU A 280 3.85 -12.90 13.42
C GLU A 280 2.34 -13.06 13.20
N ILE A 281 1.81 -12.53 12.06
CA ILE A 281 0.40 -12.71 11.68
C ILE A 281 0.11 -14.19 11.40
N ALA A 282 0.99 -14.87 10.65
CA ALA A 282 0.86 -16.28 10.33
C ALA A 282 0.83 -17.14 11.58
N GLU A 283 1.78 -16.95 12.48
CA GLU A 283 1.87 -17.68 13.75
C GLU A 283 0.60 -17.46 14.60
N ARG A 284 0.12 -16.22 14.69
CA ARG A 284 -1.03 -15.87 15.53
C ARG A 284 -2.37 -16.41 15.01
N ILE A 285 -2.59 -16.36 13.70
CA ILE A 285 -3.84 -16.83 13.08
C ILE A 285 -3.74 -18.33 12.70
N GLY A 286 -2.53 -18.86 12.65
CA GLY A 286 -2.25 -20.25 12.25
C GLY A 286 -2.23 -20.42 10.73
N LEU A 287 -1.78 -19.41 9.98
CA LEU A 287 -1.64 -19.47 8.52
C LEU A 287 -0.35 -20.20 8.14
N ASP A 288 -0.39 -20.89 7.02
CA ASP A 288 0.79 -21.48 6.39
C ASP A 288 1.32 -20.61 5.23
N ASP A 289 2.43 -21.02 4.64
CA ASP A 289 3.05 -20.32 3.52
C ASP A 289 2.12 -20.28 2.28
N ALA A 290 1.29 -21.30 2.10
CA ALA A 290 0.34 -21.36 0.99
C ALA A 290 -0.75 -20.29 1.13
N ALA A 291 -1.23 -20.03 2.34
CA ALA A 291 -2.19 -18.95 2.61
C ALA A 291 -1.60 -17.56 2.35
N LEU A 292 -0.30 -17.39 2.59
CA LEU A 292 0.39 -16.10 2.40
C LEU A 292 1.04 -15.93 1.03
N ARG A 293 0.91 -16.90 0.10
CA ARG A 293 1.66 -16.94 -1.17
C ARG A 293 1.57 -15.65 -1.98
N HIS A 294 0.38 -15.08 -2.13
CA HIS A 294 0.16 -13.87 -2.93
C HIS A 294 0.79 -12.63 -2.25
N THR A 295 0.58 -12.47 -0.95
CA THR A 295 1.16 -11.37 -0.16
C THR A 295 2.68 -11.46 -0.09
N SER A 296 3.23 -12.65 0.14
CA SER A 296 4.68 -12.90 0.19
C SER A 296 5.34 -12.66 -1.17
N ALA A 297 4.65 -12.99 -2.27
CA ALA A 297 5.15 -12.72 -3.62
C ALA A 297 5.19 -11.21 -3.90
N VAL A 298 4.17 -10.44 -3.50
CA VAL A 298 4.17 -8.98 -3.62
C VAL A 298 5.33 -8.38 -2.82
N LEU A 299 5.54 -8.81 -1.57
CA LEU A 299 6.67 -8.35 -0.76
C LEU A 299 8.01 -8.67 -1.43
N ARG A 300 8.17 -9.89 -1.93
CA ARG A 300 9.41 -10.35 -2.58
C ARG A 300 9.75 -9.53 -3.81
N GLU A 301 8.75 -9.22 -4.65
CA GLU A 301 8.95 -8.65 -5.98
C GLU A 301 8.97 -7.11 -5.99
N HIS A 302 8.30 -6.47 -5.01
CA HIS A 302 8.09 -5.01 -4.98
C HIS A 302 8.45 -4.36 -3.65
N GLY A 303 8.73 -5.15 -2.59
CA GLY A 303 8.89 -4.62 -1.24
C GLY A 303 7.56 -4.18 -0.61
N ASN A 304 7.66 -3.36 0.42
CA ASN A 304 6.50 -2.76 1.08
C ASN A 304 6.10 -1.47 0.33
N MET A 305 5.06 -1.55 -0.47
CA MET A 305 4.52 -0.38 -1.20
C MET A 305 3.49 0.42 -0.38
N SER A 306 3.41 0.22 0.94
CA SER A 306 2.43 0.89 1.80
C SER A 306 0.98 0.56 1.41
N SER A 307 0.09 1.55 1.25
CA SER A 307 -1.34 1.36 1.07
C SER A 307 -1.77 0.49 -0.13
N PRO A 308 -1.16 0.49 -1.32
CA PRO A 308 -1.58 -0.37 -2.43
C PRO A 308 -1.26 -1.87 -2.26
N SER A 309 -0.39 -2.25 -1.32
CA SER A 309 0.16 -3.61 -1.23
C SER A 309 -0.89 -4.73 -1.21
N CYS A 310 -1.97 -4.60 -0.43
CA CYS A 310 -3.00 -5.64 -0.35
C CYS A 310 -3.85 -5.72 -1.63
N LEU A 311 -3.98 -4.62 -2.39
CA LEU A 311 -4.63 -4.62 -3.70
C LEU A 311 -3.75 -5.29 -4.78
N PHE A 312 -2.42 -5.20 -4.66
CA PHE A 312 -1.51 -6.01 -5.48
C PHE A 312 -1.64 -7.50 -5.17
N ALA A 313 -1.82 -7.88 -3.90
CA ALA A 313 -2.09 -9.27 -3.53
C ALA A 313 -3.45 -9.74 -4.10
N LEU A 314 -4.48 -8.88 -4.09
CA LEU A 314 -5.77 -9.15 -4.73
C LEU A 314 -5.60 -9.33 -6.25
N ARG A 315 -4.88 -8.42 -6.94
CA ARG A 315 -4.62 -8.54 -8.38
C ARG A 315 -3.93 -9.87 -8.70
N ARG A 316 -2.88 -10.21 -7.95
CA ARG A 316 -2.15 -11.46 -8.15
C ARG A 316 -3.03 -12.69 -7.97
N ALA A 317 -3.87 -12.73 -6.94
CA ALA A 317 -4.79 -13.84 -6.73
C ALA A 317 -5.79 -14.00 -7.89
N LEU A 318 -6.25 -12.89 -8.46
CA LEU A 318 -7.11 -12.90 -9.65
C LEU A 318 -6.36 -13.40 -10.89
N ASP A 319 -5.14 -12.92 -11.15
CA ASP A 319 -4.31 -13.32 -12.29
C ASP A 319 -3.91 -14.81 -12.24
N GLU A 320 -3.69 -15.34 -11.05
CA GLU A 320 -3.39 -16.75 -10.81
C GLU A 320 -4.64 -17.64 -10.77
N ASN A 321 -5.83 -17.07 -11.02
CA ASN A 321 -7.13 -17.77 -10.96
C ASN A 321 -7.31 -18.53 -9.64
N ALA A 322 -6.97 -17.89 -8.52
CA ALA A 322 -7.15 -18.49 -7.20
C ALA A 322 -8.61 -18.95 -6.98
N PRO A 323 -8.86 -20.02 -6.22
CA PRO A 323 -10.19 -20.58 -6.02
C PRO A 323 -11.21 -19.54 -5.56
N GLY A 324 -12.45 -19.65 -6.02
CA GLY A 324 -13.55 -18.83 -5.51
C GLY A 324 -13.84 -19.11 -4.04
N GLY A 325 -14.64 -18.27 -3.40
CA GLY A 325 -15.00 -18.36 -2.00
C GLY A 325 -14.86 -17.04 -1.27
N ASN A 326 -14.75 -17.13 0.05
CA ASN A 326 -14.50 -15.98 0.91
C ASN A 326 -13.03 -15.60 0.90
N TRP A 327 -12.72 -14.37 0.48
CA TRP A 327 -11.37 -13.83 0.51
C TRP A 327 -11.28 -12.73 1.56
N TRP A 328 -10.19 -12.75 2.35
CA TRP A 328 -9.96 -11.74 3.38
C TRP A 328 -8.93 -10.72 2.91
N LEU A 329 -9.37 -9.50 2.64
CA LEU A 329 -8.52 -8.37 2.30
C LEU A 329 -8.24 -7.58 3.58
N ALA A 330 -6.97 -7.48 4.00
CA ALA A 330 -6.63 -6.77 5.23
C ALA A 330 -5.45 -5.82 5.06
N SER A 331 -5.60 -4.64 5.70
CA SER A 331 -4.59 -3.59 5.78
C SER A 331 -4.43 -3.11 7.20
N PHE A 332 -3.25 -2.67 7.57
CA PHE A 332 -2.94 -2.11 8.89
C PHE A 332 -1.85 -1.05 8.76
N GLY A 333 -1.83 -0.12 9.68
CA GLY A 333 -0.92 1.01 9.58
C GLY A 333 -0.97 1.97 10.75
N ALA A 334 -0.57 3.19 10.44
CA ALA A 334 -0.49 4.27 11.41
C ALA A 334 -1.80 4.46 12.21
N GLY A 335 -1.62 4.86 13.48
CA GLY A 335 -2.78 5.12 14.31
C GLY A 335 -2.75 4.50 15.71
N PHE A 336 -2.36 3.27 16.09
CA PHE A 336 -2.31 2.11 15.22
C PHE A 336 -3.71 1.72 14.75
N SER A 337 -3.84 1.25 13.51
CA SER A 337 -5.13 0.81 13.01
C SER A 337 -5.00 -0.48 12.19
N SER A 338 -6.04 -1.31 12.23
CA SER A 338 -6.17 -2.52 11.41
C SER A 338 -7.57 -2.57 10.83
N HIS A 339 -7.65 -2.95 9.57
CA HIS A 339 -8.87 -2.98 8.78
C HIS A 339 -8.93 -4.29 8.01
N GLY A 340 -10.11 -4.91 7.98
CA GLY A 340 -10.33 -6.13 7.23
C GLY A 340 -11.65 -6.09 6.49
N ALA A 341 -11.68 -6.65 5.31
CA ALA A 341 -12.86 -6.76 4.47
C ALA A 341 -13.06 -8.19 3.97
N LEU A 342 -14.28 -8.65 4.04
CA LEU A 342 -14.71 -9.92 3.47
C LEU A 342 -15.18 -9.68 2.04
N LEU A 343 -14.52 -10.34 1.10
CA LEU A 343 -14.91 -10.42 -0.31
C LEU A 343 -15.46 -11.81 -0.59
N GLU A 344 -16.57 -11.90 -1.29
CA GLU A 344 -17.05 -13.15 -1.90
C GLU A 344 -16.67 -13.13 -3.37
N VAL A 345 -15.89 -14.14 -3.79
CA VAL A 345 -15.36 -14.25 -5.15
C VAL A 345 -15.90 -15.52 -5.81
N LYS A 346 -16.52 -15.37 -7.01
CA LYS A 346 -17.09 -16.46 -7.77
C LYS A 346 -16.37 -16.70 -9.08
#